data_85365292d40a62039fcce6cd7a9f9543
#
_entry.id   85365292d40a62039fcce6cd7a9f9543
#
_cell.length_a   1.000
_cell.length_b   1.000
_cell.length_c   1.000
_cell.angle_alpha   90.00
_cell.angle_beta   90.00
_cell.angle_gamma   90.00
#
_symmetry.space_group_name_H-M   'P 1'
#
loop_
_entity.id
_entity.type
_entity.pdbx_description
1 polymer ?
#
loop_
_entity_poly.entity_id
_entity_poly.type
_entity_poly.pdbx_seq_one_letter_code
_entity_poly.pdbx_strand_id
1 'polypeptide(L)'
;MKTYKPTTPSRRAMSTVTYRGVLTTNDPHKALTKGFRRGSGRNAYGRITAGHKGGGHKRSFRDIDFTYDKVGIPAKISSVEYDPNRSGFIGLAVYKDGEKRYVLLPKSVTAGSTFIV
;
A
#
# COMPACT_ATOMS: atom_id res chain seq x y z
N MET A 1 9.25 14.83 -4.03
CA MET A 1 7.86 15.30 -4.18
C MET A 1 7.73 16.02 -5.51
N LYS A 2 6.58 15.90 -6.18
CA LYS A 2 6.26 16.61 -7.41
C LYS A 2 5.43 17.85 -7.05
N THR A 3 5.87 19.02 -7.47
CA THR A 3 5.13 20.29 -7.35
C THR A 3 4.48 20.63 -8.69
N TYR A 4 3.45 21.43 -8.67
CA TYR A 4 2.68 21.80 -9.87
C TYR A 4 2.82 23.30 -10.15
N LYS A 5 2.67 23.68 -11.43
CA LYS A 5 2.65 25.10 -11.83
C LYS A 5 1.44 25.79 -11.17
N PRO A 6 1.60 27.03 -10.68
CA PRO A 6 0.56 27.76 -9.94
C PRO A 6 -0.49 28.35 -10.90
N THR A 7 -1.26 27.50 -11.56
CA THR A 7 -2.26 27.90 -12.57
C THR A 7 -3.62 28.25 -11.97
N THR A 8 -3.95 27.67 -10.81
CA THR A 8 -5.20 27.92 -10.08
C THR A 8 -4.93 28.00 -8.58
N PRO A 9 -5.83 28.59 -7.74
CA PRO A 9 -5.64 28.66 -6.30
C PRO A 9 -5.35 27.29 -5.67
N SER A 10 -6.05 26.23 -6.06
CA SER A 10 -5.87 24.89 -5.55
C SER A 10 -4.54 24.24 -6.01
N ARG A 11 -4.05 24.56 -7.20
CA ARG A 11 -2.79 24.00 -7.72
C ARG A 11 -1.55 24.71 -7.19
N ARG A 12 -1.69 25.93 -6.71
CA ARG A 12 -0.57 26.76 -6.22
C ARG A 12 0.20 26.10 -5.07
N ALA A 13 -0.49 25.50 -4.14
CA ALA A 13 0.08 24.82 -2.98
C ALA A 13 0.09 23.28 -3.10
N MET A 14 -0.31 22.73 -4.26
CA MET A 14 -0.44 21.30 -4.43
C MET A 14 0.91 20.64 -4.63
N SER A 15 1.16 19.60 -3.84
CA SER A 15 2.30 18.70 -4.02
C SER A 15 1.83 17.25 -3.93
N THR A 16 2.47 16.37 -4.67
CA THR A 16 2.17 14.93 -4.64
C THR A 16 3.44 14.11 -4.49
N VAL A 17 3.29 12.89 -4.00
CA VAL A 17 4.37 11.93 -3.91
C VAL A 17 4.78 11.50 -5.32
N THR A 18 6.09 11.42 -5.57
CA THR A 18 6.63 10.87 -6.81
C THR A 18 6.84 9.39 -6.64
N TYR A 19 6.11 8.60 -7.40
CA TYR A 19 6.23 7.14 -7.37
C TYR A 19 7.39 6.61 -8.22
N ARG A 20 7.69 7.32 -9.32
CA ARG A 20 8.80 6.96 -10.22
C ARG A 20 10.14 7.05 -9.48
N GLY A 21 10.93 5.99 -9.56
CA GLY A 21 12.23 5.88 -8.89
C GLY A 21 12.16 5.39 -7.43
N VAL A 22 10.96 5.30 -6.85
CA VAL A 22 10.75 4.72 -5.51
C VAL A 22 10.18 3.29 -5.63
N LEU A 23 9.16 3.14 -6.47
CA LEU A 23 8.58 1.82 -6.73
C LEU A 23 9.49 0.99 -7.62
N THR A 24 9.69 -0.26 -7.24
CA THR A 24 10.47 -1.23 -8.02
C THR A 24 9.60 -2.03 -8.98
N THR A 25 8.34 -2.24 -8.63
CA THR A 25 7.37 -2.94 -9.49
C THR A 25 5.98 -2.31 -9.38
N ASN A 26 5.21 -2.44 -10.45
CA ASN A 26 3.81 -2.02 -10.51
C ASN A 26 2.85 -3.18 -10.22
N ASP A 27 3.30 -4.41 -10.42
CA ASP A 27 2.46 -5.60 -10.28
C ASP A 27 2.58 -6.18 -8.87
N PRO A 28 1.44 -6.31 -8.15
CA PRO A 28 1.43 -6.87 -6.81
C PRO A 28 1.60 -8.38 -6.83
N HIS A 29 2.12 -8.94 -5.75
CA HIS A 29 2.22 -10.38 -5.56
C HIS A 29 0.83 -11.00 -5.43
N LYS A 30 0.42 -11.83 -6.40
CA LYS A 30 -0.94 -12.34 -6.54
C LYS A 30 -1.44 -13.10 -5.30
N ALA A 31 -0.61 -13.94 -4.70
CA ALA A 31 -0.99 -14.74 -3.53
C ALA A 31 -1.34 -13.88 -2.29
N LEU A 32 -0.76 -12.68 -2.17
CA LEU A 32 -1.00 -11.74 -1.06
C LEU A 32 -2.01 -10.64 -1.44
N THR A 33 -2.71 -10.80 -2.56
CA THR A 33 -3.65 -9.80 -3.06
C THR A 33 -5.04 -10.41 -3.19
N LYS A 34 -6.03 -9.75 -2.60
CA LYS A 34 -7.43 -10.18 -2.62
C LYS A 34 -8.31 -9.08 -3.19
N GLY A 35 -9.39 -9.47 -3.88
CA GLY A 35 -10.45 -8.53 -4.20
C GLY A 35 -11.25 -8.19 -2.95
N PHE A 36 -11.65 -6.93 -2.78
CA PHE A 36 -12.57 -6.58 -1.73
C PHE A 36 -13.54 -5.47 -2.15
N ARG A 37 -14.71 -5.49 -1.56
CA ARG A 37 -15.75 -4.49 -1.77
C ARG A 37 -15.69 -3.46 -0.65
N ARG A 38 -15.54 -2.20 -1.00
CA ARG A 38 -15.63 -1.11 -0.02
C ARG A 38 -17.09 -0.91 0.39
N GLY A 39 -17.30 -0.57 1.66
CA GLY A 39 -18.62 -0.18 2.14
C GLY A 39 -19.17 1.02 1.37
N SER A 40 -20.42 0.93 0.94
CA SER A 40 -21.12 1.97 0.19
C SER A 40 -22.15 2.72 1.02
N GLY A 41 -22.02 2.67 2.35
CA GLY A 41 -22.94 3.34 3.28
C GLY A 41 -24.34 2.71 3.32
N ARG A 42 -24.44 1.43 2.98
CA ARG A 42 -25.70 0.67 3.01
C ARG A 42 -25.65 -0.43 4.05
N ASN A 43 -26.79 -0.69 4.71
CA ASN A 43 -26.94 -1.80 5.65
C ASN A 43 -27.21 -3.15 4.92
N ALA A 44 -27.48 -4.20 5.69
CA ALA A 44 -27.80 -5.53 5.17
C ALA A 44 -29.07 -5.55 4.30
N TYR A 45 -30.00 -4.63 4.53
CA TYR A 45 -31.26 -4.48 3.77
C TYR A 45 -31.10 -3.56 2.54
N GLY A 46 -29.90 -3.08 2.24
CA GLY A 46 -29.63 -2.20 1.10
C GLY A 46 -30.04 -0.74 1.32
N ARG A 47 -30.53 -0.35 2.50
CA ARG A 47 -30.89 1.05 2.82
C ARG A 47 -29.65 1.88 3.07
N ILE A 48 -29.70 3.15 2.66
CA ILE A 48 -28.61 4.11 2.91
C ILE A 48 -28.60 4.48 4.39
N THR A 49 -27.55 4.10 5.09
CA THR A 49 -27.32 4.42 6.51
C THR A 49 -26.27 5.51 6.70
N ALA A 50 -25.41 5.72 5.72
CA ALA A 50 -24.44 6.80 5.70
C ALA A 50 -24.46 7.47 4.32
N GLY A 51 -24.76 8.78 4.28
CA GLY A 51 -24.74 9.57 3.05
C GLY A 51 -23.32 9.76 2.49
N HIS A 52 -23.25 10.14 1.22
CA HIS A 52 -21.99 10.46 0.53
C HIS A 52 -20.93 9.34 0.54
N LYS A 53 -21.34 8.09 0.68
CA LYS A 53 -20.48 6.92 0.62
C LYS A 53 -20.79 6.09 -0.63
N GLY A 54 -19.74 5.67 -1.31
CA GLY A 54 -19.82 4.87 -2.54
C GLY A 54 -18.99 5.49 -3.65
N GLY A 55 -19.00 4.86 -4.80
CA GLY A 55 -18.18 5.26 -5.95
C GLY A 55 -16.68 5.07 -5.70
N GLY A 56 -15.89 5.77 -6.47
CA GLY A 56 -14.44 5.68 -6.44
C GLY A 56 -13.87 4.48 -7.20
N HIS A 57 -12.57 4.51 -7.43
CA HIS A 57 -11.87 3.48 -8.21
C HIS A 57 -11.84 2.14 -7.46
N LYS A 58 -11.99 1.02 -8.19
CA LYS A 58 -11.83 -0.33 -7.66
C LYS A 58 -10.40 -0.50 -7.12
N ARG A 59 -10.28 -1.09 -5.93
CA ARG A 59 -9.00 -1.35 -5.26
C ARG A 59 -8.88 -2.82 -4.92
N SER A 60 -7.67 -3.33 -4.94
CA SER A 60 -7.35 -4.65 -4.41
C SER A 60 -6.82 -4.51 -2.99
N PHE A 61 -7.19 -5.45 -2.15
CA PHE A 61 -6.66 -5.56 -0.80
C PHE A 61 -5.26 -6.20 -0.85
N ARG A 62 -4.33 -5.71 -0.01
CA ARG A 62 -3.02 -6.33 0.24
C ARG A 62 -3.05 -6.93 1.63
N ASP A 63 -2.63 -8.18 1.71
CA ASP A 63 -2.49 -8.88 2.99
C ASP A 63 -1.16 -8.47 3.60
N ILE A 64 -1.21 -7.61 4.61
CA ILE A 64 -0.02 -7.03 5.24
C ILE A 64 0.14 -7.64 6.62
N ASP A 65 1.34 -8.07 6.90
CA ASP A 65 1.74 -8.56 8.22
C ASP A 65 1.90 -7.38 9.19
N PHE A 66 1.07 -7.37 10.22
CA PHE A 66 1.13 -6.46 11.34
C PHE A 66 1.53 -7.16 12.65
N THR A 67 1.56 -8.49 12.64
CA THR A 67 1.84 -9.29 13.84
C THR A 67 3.33 -9.47 14.06
N TYR A 68 4.11 -9.49 12.97
CA TYR A 68 5.55 -9.69 13.00
C TYR A 68 5.96 -10.90 13.86
N ASP A 69 5.23 -12.01 13.71
CA ASP A 69 5.38 -13.24 14.49
C ASP A 69 6.65 -14.05 14.17
N LYS A 70 7.35 -13.71 13.08
CA LYS A 70 8.59 -14.38 12.65
C LYS A 70 9.83 -13.81 13.35
N VAL A 71 9.89 -13.98 14.65
CA VAL A 71 11.02 -13.52 15.47
C VAL A 71 12.30 -14.29 15.14
N GLY A 72 13.43 -13.58 15.01
CA GLY A 72 14.76 -14.17 14.78
C GLY A 72 15.02 -14.68 13.36
N ILE A 73 14.06 -14.59 12.45
CA ILE A 73 14.25 -15.03 11.05
C ILE A 73 14.57 -13.81 10.18
N PRO A 74 15.74 -13.73 9.54
CA PRO A 74 16.10 -12.62 8.69
C PRO A 74 15.22 -12.58 7.44
N ALA A 75 14.77 -11.38 7.09
CA ALA A 75 14.00 -11.10 5.89
C ALA A 75 14.70 -10.04 5.04
N LYS A 76 14.56 -10.16 3.71
CA LYS A 76 15.06 -9.21 2.73
C LYS A 76 13.91 -8.59 1.97
N ILE A 77 13.90 -7.27 1.83
CA ILE A 77 12.93 -6.56 1.00
C ILE A 77 13.27 -6.81 -0.48
N SER A 78 12.42 -7.55 -1.15
CA SER A 78 12.57 -7.87 -2.58
C SER A 78 12.11 -6.71 -3.46
N SER A 79 10.97 -6.11 -3.15
CA SER A 79 10.38 -5.01 -3.91
C SER A 79 9.73 -3.99 -3.01
N VAL A 80 9.68 -2.74 -3.48
CA VAL A 80 8.89 -1.65 -2.91
C VAL A 80 7.67 -1.45 -3.82
N GLU A 81 6.47 -1.54 -3.24
CA GLU A 81 5.22 -1.55 -3.99
C GLU A 81 4.23 -0.49 -3.49
N TYR A 82 3.31 -0.14 -4.37
CA TYR A 82 2.21 0.76 -4.07
C TYR A 82 1.00 0.00 -3.50
N ASP A 83 0.46 0.47 -2.38
CA ASP A 83 -0.82 0.01 -1.88
C ASP A 83 -1.88 1.11 -2.05
N PRO A 84 -2.97 0.85 -2.81
CA PRO A 84 -4.03 1.83 -3.02
C PRO A 84 -4.87 2.11 -1.76
N ASN A 85 -4.69 1.35 -0.69
CA ASN A 85 -5.49 1.44 0.53
C ASN A 85 -4.82 2.27 1.64
N ARG A 86 -3.58 2.70 1.42
CA ARG A 86 -2.79 3.49 2.38
C ARG A 86 -1.91 4.53 1.70
N SER A 87 -1.43 5.49 2.45
CA SER A 87 -0.53 6.53 1.95
C SER A 87 0.94 6.11 1.92
N GLY A 88 1.33 5.16 2.77
CA GLY A 88 2.69 4.62 2.82
C GLY A 88 2.94 3.54 1.77
N PHE A 89 4.21 3.31 1.45
CA PHE A 89 4.63 2.20 0.62
C PHE A 89 4.70 0.90 1.42
N ILE A 90 4.55 -0.21 0.71
CA ILE A 90 4.71 -1.56 1.25
C ILE A 90 5.90 -2.24 0.60
N GLY A 91 6.51 -3.17 1.32
CA GLY A 91 7.59 -3.99 0.80
C GLY A 91 7.21 -5.46 0.78
N LEU A 92 7.60 -6.14 -0.28
CA LEU A 92 7.55 -7.59 -0.31
C LEU A 92 8.79 -8.13 0.40
N ALA A 93 8.60 -8.58 1.63
CA ALA A 93 9.63 -9.24 2.42
C ALA A 93 9.70 -10.72 2.06
N VAL A 94 10.90 -11.20 1.79
CA VAL A 94 11.20 -12.62 1.57
C VAL A 94 12.05 -13.08 2.74
N TYR A 95 11.50 -13.96 3.54
CA TYR A 95 12.18 -14.55 4.69
C TYR A 95 13.14 -15.67 4.25
N LYS A 96 14.13 -15.97 5.10
CA LYS A 96 15.12 -17.03 4.82
C LYS A 96 14.49 -18.41 4.62
N ASP A 97 13.32 -18.65 5.21
CA ASP A 97 12.52 -19.88 5.06
C ASP A 97 11.73 -19.96 3.74
N GLY A 98 11.81 -18.90 2.90
CA GLY A 98 11.13 -18.81 1.61
C GLY A 98 9.72 -18.20 1.67
N GLU A 99 9.18 -17.95 2.85
CA GLU A 99 7.88 -17.29 2.97
C GLU A 99 7.95 -15.83 2.53
N LYS A 100 6.89 -15.36 1.89
CA LYS A 100 6.75 -13.98 1.44
C LYS A 100 5.62 -13.31 2.18
N ARG A 101 5.86 -12.11 2.71
CA ARG A 101 4.86 -11.27 3.36
C ARG A 101 4.99 -9.82 2.93
N TYR A 102 3.87 -9.11 2.91
CA TYR A 102 3.93 -7.65 2.80
C TYR A 102 4.16 -7.04 4.19
N VAL A 103 5.04 -6.06 4.24
CA VAL A 103 5.34 -5.27 5.46
C VAL A 103 5.26 -3.78 5.14
N LEU A 104 4.97 -2.96 6.15
CA LEU A 104 5.04 -1.51 6.01
C LEU A 104 6.49 -1.05 5.95
N LEU A 105 6.78 -0.13 5.05
CA LEU A 105 8.13 0.39 4.88
C LEU A 105 8.29 1.80 5.48
N PRO A 106 9.27 2.02 6.36
CA PRO A 106 9.72 3.35 6.71
C PRO A 106 10.42 4.03 5.52
N LYS A 107 10.49 5.36 5.56
CA LYS A 107 10.95 6.20 4.44
C LYS A 107 12.36 5.86 3.91
N SER A 108 13.22 5.34 4.75
CA SER A 108 14.64 5.07 4.40
C SER A 108 14.90 3.67 3.83
N VAL A 109 13.90 2.79 3.85
CA VAL A 109 14.07 1.40 3.41
C VAL A 109 13.88 1.29 1.90
N THR A 110 14.81 0.62 1.25
CA THR A 110 14.82 0.37 -0.19
C THR A 110 14.84 -1.14 -0.49
N ALA A 111 14.61 -1.48 -1.75
CA ALA A 111 14.79 -2.87 -2.19
C ALA A 111 16.22 -3.33 -1.92
N GLY A 112 16.37 -4.54 -1.40
CA GLY A 112 17.65 -5.10 -0.97
C GLY A 112 17.97 -4.96 0.52
N SER A 113 17.27 -4.05 1.23
CA SER A 113 17.43 -3.93 2.70
C SER A 113 17.03 -5.21 3.41
N THR A 114 17.72 -5.54 4.48
CA THR A 114 17.43 -6.68 5.34
C THR A 114 16.96 -6.20 6.72
N PHE A 115 16.10 -6.96 7.35
CA PHE A 115 15.66 -6.72 8.72
C PHE A 115 15.42 -8.04 9.45
N ILE A 116 15.46 -7.99 10.77
CA ILE A 116 15.12 -9.08 11.69
C ILE A 116 14.16 -8.49 12.72
N VAL A 117 13.16 -9.24 13.07
CA VAL A 117 12.21 -8.92 14.13
C VAL A 117 12.65 -9.56 15.43
#